data_90f459ed1bd12f2d88a7fa14c9d38ac2
#
_entry.id   90f459ed1bd12f2d88a7fa14c9d38ac2
#
_cell.length_a   1.000
_cell.length_b   1.000
_cell.length_c   1.000
_cell.angle_alpha   90.00
_cell.angle_beta   90.00
_cell.angle_gamma   90.00
#
_symmetry.space_group_name_H-M   'P 1'
#
loop_
_entity.id
_entity.type
_entity.pdbx_description
1 polymer ?
#
loop_
_entity_poly.entity_id
_entity_poly.type
_entity_poly.pdbx_seq_one_letter_code
_entity_poly.pdbx_strand_id
1 'polypeptide(L)'
;MNDTPENRRPLKSRDAGWARAWAAALARRGVSPDAVSAASVAFAIWGLAAFLCAARFEGISRVVALLGAALAIQLRLVCNLLDGMVAVEHGRGSPTGPVWNELPDRVADVLLLVGAGYGAAISGVGWASAAGWIAAVLAVLTAYVRELGRGLGQPADFVGPGAKPHRMAVLTLLAVVSAIAEPRWLAPGRGLAWGLILIAVLAGLTAVRRTLRLAARLTPPSAE
;
A
#
# COMPACT_ATOMS: atom_id res chain seq x y z
N MET A 1 -13.00 -11.35 -18.17
CA MET A 1 -12.14 -10.18 -18.34
C MET A 1 -10.71 -10.71 -18.33
N ASN A 2 -10.04 -10.76 -19.48
CA ASN A 2 -8.71 -11.36 -19.58
C ASN A 2 -7.68 -10.40 -18.95
N ASP A 3 -6.97 -10.86 -17.93
CA ASP A 3 -5.77 -10.20 -17.42
C ASP A 3 -4.66 -10.33 -18.48
N THR A 4 -4.73 -9.48 -19.49
CA THR A 4 -3.68 -9.37 -20.49
C THR A 4 -2.42 -8.77 -19.83
N PRO A 5 -1.21 -9.11 -20.30
CA PRO A 5 0.05 -8.55 -19.77
C PRO A 5 0.09 -7.03 -19.69
N GLU A 6 -0.68 -6.34 -20.54
CA GLU A 6 -0.80 -4.88 -20.60
C GLU A 6 -1.49 -4.25 -19.38
N ASN A 7 -2.30 -4.99 -18.64
CA ASN A 7 -3.00 -4.52 -17.44
C ASN A 7 -2.25 -4.82 -16.14
N ARG A 8 -1.06 -5.39 -16.22
CA ARG A 8 -0.22 -5.71 -15.06
C ARG A 8 0.84 -4.64 -14.81
N ARG A 9 0.99 -4.24 -13.54
CA ARG A 9 2.09 -3.37 -13.15
C ARG A 9 3.43 -4.08 -13.37
N PRO A 10 4.40 -3.48 -14.11
CA PRO A 10 5.75 -4.05 -14.24
C PRO A 10 6.46 -3.95 -12.87
N LEU A 11 6.85 -5.08 -12.31
CA LEU A 11 7.61 -5.17 -11.05
C LEU A 11 8.86 -6.02 -11.27
N LYS A 12 10.03 -5.40 -11.21
CA LYS A 12 11.33 -6.11 -11.29
C LYS A 12 11.51 -7.19 -10.21
N SER A 13 10.83 -7.04 -9.05
CA SER A 13 10.87 -8.01 -7.96
C SER A 13 10.27 -9.38 -8.31
N ARG A 14 9.46 -9.49 -9.37
CA ARG A 14 8.96 -10.79 -9.89
C ARG A 14 10.07 -11.66 -10.46
N ASP A 15 11.09 -11.03 -11.02
CA ASP A 15 12.21 -11.75 -11.63
C ASP A 15 13.22 -12.26 -10.58
N ALA A 16 13.06 -11.85 -9.33
CA ALA A 16 13.92 -12.28 -8.25
C ALA A 16 13.74 -13.78 -7.95
N GLY A 17 14.84 -14.51 -7.85
CA GLY A 17 14.84 -15.95 -7.63
C GLY A 17 14.08 -16.38 -6.36
N TRP A 18 14.20 -15.60 -5.27
CA TRP A 18 13.47 -15.85 -4.03
C TRP A 18 11.94 -15.76 -4.21
N ALA A 19 11.45 -14.76 -4.96
CA ALA A 19 10.02 -14.58 -5.17
C ALA A 19 9.43 -15.74 -5.98
N ARG A 20 10.13 -16.17 -7.04
CA ARG A 20 9.76 -17.36 -7.81
C ARG A 20 9.75 -18.64 -6.97
N ALA A 21 10.78 -18.84 -6.13
CA ALA A 21 10.85 -19.99 -5.25
C ALA A 21 9.69 -20.03 -4.24
N TRP A 22 9.35 -18.90 -3.63
CA TRP A 22 8.23 -18.79 -2.69
C TRP A 22 6.87 -18.98 -3.37
N ALA A 23 6.64 -18.35 -4.54
CA ALA A 23 5.42 -18.54 -5.30
C ALA A 23 5.21 -20.00 -5.70
N ALA A 24 6.27 -20.67 -6.21
CA ALA A 24 6.23 -22.08 -6.52
C ALA A 24 5.98 -22.98 -5.29
N ALA A 25 6.57 -22.63 -4.13
CA ALA A 25 6.33 -23.39 -2.89
C ALA A 25 4.87 -23.26 -2.41
N LEU A 26 4.28 -22.05 -2.47
CA LEU A 26 2.87 -21.81 -2.14
C LEU A 26 1.95 -22.57 -3.10
N ALA A 27 2.24 -22.50 -4.41
CA ALA A 27 1.48 -23.22 -5.41
C ALA A 27 1.53 -24.75 -5.19
N ARG A 28 2.70 -25.32 -4.92
CA ARG A 28 2.83 -26.77 -4.60
C ARG A 28 2.05 -27.17 -3.35
N ARG A 29 1.97 -26.31 -2.34
CA ARG A 29 1.20 -26.54 -1.11
C ARG A 29 -0.30 -26.33 -1.26
N GLY A 30 -0.78 -25.96 -2.45
CA GLY A 30 -2.20 -25.74 -2.68
C GLY A 30 -2.74 -24.40 -2.15
N VAL A 31 -1.88 -23.48 -1.70
CA VAL A 31 -2.31 -22.17 -1.20
C VAL A 31 -2.91 -21.35 -2.34
N SER A 32 -4.12 -20.84 -2.14
CA SER A 32 -4.79 -19.99 -3.13
C SER A 32 -4.23 -18.56 -3.13
N PRO A 33 -4.23 -17.86 -4.27
CA PRO A 33 -3.89 -16.44 -4.32
C PRO A 33 -4.74 -15.61 -3.33
N ASP A 34 -6.04 -15.92 -3.24
CA ASP A 34 -6.99 -15.23 -2.37
C ASP A 34 -6.59 -15.35 -0.88
N ALA A 35 -6.09 -16.52 -0.46
CA ALA A 35 -5.58 -16.71 0.90
C ALA A 35 -4.32 -15.88 1.18
N VAL A 36 -3.43 -15.73 0.19
CA VAL A 36 -2.24 -14.88 0.30
C VAL A 36 -2.64 -13.40 0.38
N SER A 37 -3.63 -12.98 -0.42
CA SER A 37 -4.19 -11.63 -0.35
C SER A 37 -4.85 -11.35 1.01
N ALA A 38 -5.59 -12.31 1.56
CA ALA A 38 -6.17 -12.20 2.91
C ALA A 38 -5.08 -12.09 3.99
N ALA A 39 -3.99 -12.84 3.88
CA ALA A 39 -2.84 -12.73 4.78
C ALA A 39 -2.19 -11.34 4.75
N SER A 40 -2.24 -10.63 3.62
CA SER A 40 -1.76 -9.25 3.52
C SER A 40 -2.51 -8.29 4.46
N VAL A 41 -3.81 -8.53 4.68
CA VAL A 41 -4.63 -7.75 5.63
C VAL A 41 -4.21 -8.05 7.08
N ALA A 42 -3.91 -9.31 7.41
CA ALA A 42 -3.43 -9.66 8.74
C ALA A 42 -2.11 -8.94 9.07
N PHE A 43 -1.18 -8.85 8.11
CA PHE A 43 0.03 -8.03 8.29
C PHE A 43 -0.29 -6.53 8.41
N ALA A 44 -1.29 -6.01 7.71
CA ALA A 44 -1.70 -4.62 7.87
C ALA A 44 -2.33 -4.34 9.25
N ILE A 45 -3.11 -5.27 9.80
CA ILE A 45 -3.62 -5.22 11.18
C ILE A 45 -2.46 -5.24 12.18
N TRP A 46 -1.47 -6.11 11.97
CA TRP A 46 -0.26 -6.09 12.80
C TRP A 46 0.46 -4.74 12.72
N GLY A 47 0.62 -4.16 11.53
CA GLY A 47 1.24 -2.85 11.34
C GLY A 47 0.49 -1.73 12.06
N LEU A 48 -0.85 -1.71 11.97
CA LEU A 48 -1.70 -0.79 12.75
C LEU A 48 -1.45 -0.97 14.25
N ALA A 49 -1.53 -2.20 14.76
CA ALA A 49 -1.30 -2.48 16.17
C ALA A 49 0.11 -2.05 16.62
N ALA A 50 1.13 -2.28 15.78
CA ALA A 50 2.51 -1.89 16.05
C ALA A 50 2.68 -0.35 16.15
N PHE A 51 2.02 0.45 15.28
CA PHE A 51 2.01 1.90 15.39
C PHE A 51 1.31 2.38 16.67
N LEU A 52 0.20 1.76 17.07
CA LEU A 52 -0.50 2.10 18.31
C LEU A 52 0.31 1.70 19.55
N CYS A 53 0.97 0.54 19.53
CA CYS A 53 1.89 0.12 20.60
C CYS A 53 3.09 1.07 20.71
N ALA A 54 3.68 1.48 19.59
CA ALA A 54 4.78 2.44 19.58
C ALA A 54 4.40 3.77 20.27
N ALA A 55 3.14 4.16 20.23
CA ALA A 55 2.66 5.36 20.90
C ALA A 55 2.47 5.22 22.42
N ARG A 56 2.43 3.97 22.93
CA ARG A 56 2.23 3.66 24.35
C ARG A 56 3.53 3.27 25.05
N PHE A 57 4.57 2.94 24.29
CA PHE A 57 5.84 2.50 24.82
C PHE A 57 6.91 3.58 24.64
N GLU A 58 7.98 3.49 25.45
CA GLU A 58 9.15 4.31 25.41
C GLU A 58 10.42 3.46 25.21
N GLY A 59 11.54 4.13 24.95
CA GLY A 59 12.83 3.47 24.82
C GLY A 59 12.85 2.37 23.77
N ILE A 60 13.49 1.25 24.12
CA ILE A 60 13.69 0.13 23.19
C ILE A 60 12.37 -0.51 22.73
N SER A 61 11.34 -0.56 23.58
CA SER A 61 10.04 -1.15 23.24
C SER A 61 9.34 -0.33 22.14
N ARG A 62 9.48 0.99 22.16
CA ARG A 62 8.99 1.86 21.08
C ARG A 62 9.74 1.59 19.77
N VAL A 63 11.06 1.49 19.84
CA VAL A 63 11.91 1.18 18.67
C VAL A 63 11.48 -0.14 18.03
N VAL A 64 11.33 -1.20 18.85
CA VAL A 64 10.89 -2.53 18.39
C VAL A 64 9.51 -2.47 17.74
N ALA A 65 8.58 -1.72 18.32
CA ALA A 65 7.24 -1.55 17.74
C ALA A 65 7.27 -0.83 16.38
N LEU A 66 8.05 0.25 16.24
CA LEU A 66 8.22 0.97 14.97
C LEU A 66 8.87 0.10 13.88
N LEU A 67 9.90 -0.67 14.24
CA LEU A 67 10.53 -1.63 13.32
C LEU A 67 9.56 -2.78 12.98
N GLY A 68 8.74 -3.21 13.94
CA GLY A 68 7.66 -4.17 13.70
C GLY A 68 6.62 -3.64 12.69
N ALA A 69 6.26 -2.36 12.79
CA ALA A 69 5.39 -1.73 11.80
C ALA A 69 6.03 -1.69 10.40
N ALA A 70 7.32 -1.33 10.32
CA ALA A 70 8.06 -1.35 9.06
C ALA A 70 8.10 -2.76 8.44
N LEU A 71 8.38 -3.78 9.25
CA LEU A 71 8.37 -5.19 8.82
C LEU A 71 6.98 -5.63 8.33
N ALA A 72 5.92 -5.27 9.06
CA ALA A 72 4.54 -5.58 8.69
C ALA A 72 4.17 -5.00 7.31
N ILE A 73 4.59 -3.75 7.01
CA ILE A 73 4.42 -3.13 5.69
C ILE A 73 5.13 -3.94 4.61
N GLN A 74 6.38 -4.39 4.85
CA GLN A 74 7.12 -5.18 3.86
C GLN A 74 6.50 -6.56 3.64
N LEU A 75 6.10 -7.26 4.70
CA LEU A 75 5.43 -8.57 4.58
C LEU A 75 4.11 -8.47 3.81
N ARG A 76 3.34 -7.41 4.05
CA ARG A 76 2.13 -7.12 3.26
C ARG A 76 2.45 -6.91 1.77
N LEU A 77 3.54 -6.20 1.45
CA LEU A 77 3.97 -6.01 0.05
C LEU A 77 4.44 -7.33 -0.58
N VAL A 78 5.12 -8.18 0.18
CA VAL A 78 5.52 -9.53 -0.26
C VAL A 78 4.29 -10.38 -0.56
N CYS A 79 3.27 -10.37 0.29
CA CYS A 79 2.01 -11.07 0.00
C CYS A 79 1.42 -10.63 -1.33
N ASN A 80 1.35 -9.33 -1.58
CA ASN A 80 0.81 -8.78 -2.83
C ASN A 80 1.66 -9.07 -4.08
N LEU A 81 2.94 -9.35 -3.91
CA LEU A 81 3.78 -9.84 -4.99
C LEU A 81 3.46 -11.31 -5.29
N LEU A 82 3.37 -12.12 -4.21
CA LEU A 82 3.22 -13.56 -4.31
C LEU A 82 1.83 -13.98 -4.78
N ASP A 83 0.74 -13.32 -4.35
CA ASP A 83 -0.63 -13.63 -4.80
C ASP A 83 -0.75 -13.48 -6.32
N GLY A 84 -0.24 -12.38 -6.87
CA GLY A 84 -0.21 -12.16 -8.31
C GLY A 84 0.67 -13.15 -9.07
N MET A 85 1.78 -13.63 -8.49
CA MET A 85 2.63 -14.65 -9.09
C MET A 85 1.96 -16.02 -9.05
N VAL A 86 1.36 -16.41 -7.92
CA VAL A 86 0.62 -17.69 -7.80
C VAL A 86 -0.57 -17.71 -8.75
N ALA A 87 -1.32 -16.60 -8.88
CA ALA A 87 -2.48 -16.52 -9.76
C ALA A 87 -2.10 -16.71 -11.24
N VAL A 88 -1.06 -16.02 -11.71
CA VAL A 88 -0.76 -15.94 -13.16
C VAL A 88 0.30 -16.94 -13.58
N GLU A 89 1.43 -17.06 -12.86
CA GLU A 89 2.54 -17.92 -13.27
C GLU A 89 2.27 -19.40 -12.99
N HIS A 90 1.37 -19.70 -12.05
CA HIS A 90 0.97 -21.07 -11.73
C HIS A 90 -0.48 -21.40 -12.13
N GLY A 91 -1.15 -20.55 -12.92
CA GLY A 91 -2.46 -20.82 -13.47
C GLY A 91 -3.58 -21.00 -12.43
N ARG A 92 -3.45 -20.40 -11.23
CA ARG A 92 -4.40 -20.53 -10.13
C ARG A 92 -5.34 -19.33 -10.00
N GLY A 93 -5.53 -18.55 -11.07
CA GLY A 93 -6.50 -17.47 -11.10
C GLY A 93 -7.93 -17.96 -10.88
N SER A 94 -8.73 -17.18 -10.12
CA SER A 94 -10.16 -17.46 -9.91
C SER A 94 -11.02 -16.37 -10.53
N PRO A 95 -12.31 -16.62 -10.82
CA PRO A 95 -13.25 -15.59 -11.28
C PRO A 95 -13.39 -14.44 -10.27
N THR A 96 -13.20 -14.71 -8.98
CA THR A 96 -13.22 -13.72 -7.89
C THR A 96 -11.87 -13.07 -7.64
N GLY A 97 -10.81 -13.52 -8.31
CA GLY A 97 -9.42 -13.03 -8.14
C GLY A 97 -9.29 -11.52 -8.18
N PRO A 98 -9.89 -10.79 -9.13
CA PRO A 98 -9.84 -9.33 -9.16
C PRO A 98 -10.37 -8.67 -7.88
N VAL A 99 -11.43 -9.22 -7.26
CA VAL A 99 -11.98 -8.72 -6.01
C VAL A 99 -10.99 -8.93 -4.86
N TRP A 100 -10.45 -10.14 -4.74
CA TRP A 100 -9.49 -10.50 -3.70
C TRP A 100 -8.12 -9.84 -3.87
N ASN A 101 -7.76 -9.42 -5.07
CA ASN A 101 -6.56 -8.62 -5.30
C ASN A 101 -6.74 -7.14 -4.94
N GLU A 102 -7.91 -6.55 -5.27
CA GLU A 102 -8.12 -5.11 -5.08
C GLU A 102 -8.60 -4.75 -3.67
N LEU A 103 -9.61 -5.43 -3.14
CA LEU A 103 -10.25 -5.05 -1.87
C LEU A 103 -9.29 -5.17 -0.66
N PRO A 104 -8.55 -6.27 -0.46
CA PRO A 104 -7.57 -6.39 0.62
C PRO A 104 -6.52 -5.29 0.58
N ASP A 105 -6.09 -4.89 -0.61
CA ASP A 105 -5.14 -3.81 -0.80
C ASP A 105 -5.64 -2.45 -0.28
N ARG A 106 -6.93 -2.15 -0.49
CA ARG A 106 -7.53 -0.89 0.01
C ARG A 106 -7.64 -0.92 1.52
N VAL A 107 -8.13 -2.04 2.06
CA VAL A 107 -8.22 -2.24 3.51
C VAL A 107 -6.84 -2.11 4.17
N ALA A 108 -5.83 -2.76 3.62
CA ALA A 108 -4.47 -2.70 4.13
C ALA A 108 -3.85 -1.27 4.07
N ASP A 109 -4.07 -0.53 2.97
CA ASP A 109 -3.61 0.86 2.86
C ASP A 109 -4.26 1.74 3.95
N VAL A 110 -5.58 1.60 4.18
CA VAL A 110 -6.31 2.35 5.21
C VAL A 110 -5.79 2.01 6.60
N LEU A 111 -5.66 0.72 6.93
CA LEU A 111 -5.20 0.27 8.26
C LEU A 111 -3.82 0.84 8.59
N LEU A 112 -2.88 0.78 7.66
CA LEU A 112 -1.51 1.24 7.87
C LEU A 112 -1.42 2.77 8.00
N LEU A 113 -2.10 3.53 7.13
CA LEU A 113 -2.03 4.99 7.14
C LEU A 113 -2.78 5.57 8.34
N VAL A 114 -3.96 5.03 8.65
CA VAL A 114 -4.74 5.43 9.83
C VAL A 114 -4.00 5.01 11.12
N GLY A 115 -3.42 3.80 11.15
CA GLY A 115 -2.62 3.33 12.29
C GLY A 115 -1.43 4.25 12.59
N ALA A 116 -0.69 4.65 11.56
CA ALA A 116 0.41 5.62 11.70
C ALA A 116 -0.09 6.98 12.19
N GLY A 117 -1.25 7.44 11.69
CA GLY A 117 -1.87 8.70 12.10
C GLY A 117 -2.28 8.70 13.57
N TYR A 118 -2.98 7.67 14.03
CA TYR A 118 -3.34 7.53 15.45
C TYR A 118 -2.12 7.31 16.34
N GLY A 119 -1.14 6.51 15.89
CA GLY A 119 0.12 6.34 16.61
C GLY A 119 0.84 7.67 16.84
N ALA A 120 0.93 8.51 15.83
CA ALA A 120 1.51 9.85 15.93
C ALA A 120 0.66 10.78 16.81
N ALA A 121 -0.67 10.72 16.72
CA ALA A 121 -1.57 11.54 17.51
C ALA A 121 -1.47 11.22 19.03
N ILE A 122 -1.45 9.94 19.39
CA ILE A 122 -1.26 9.49 20.77
C ILE A 122 0.13 9.88 21.29
N SER A 123 1.14 9.92 20.42
CA SER A 123 2.49 10.40 20.74
C SER A 123 2.60 11.92 20.90
N GLY A 124 1.49 12.67 20.87
CA GLY A 124 1.45 14.12 21.14
C GLY A 124 1.24 15.01 19.90
N VAL A 125 1.08 14.45 18.69
CA VAL A 125 0.82 15.21 17.47
C VAL A 125 -0.66 15.07 17.08
N GLY A 126 -1.57 15.69 17.82
CA GLY A 126 -3.03 15.46 17.74
C GLY A 126 -3.64 15.53 16.34
N TRP A 127 -3.17 16.44 15.47
CA TRP A 127 -3.65 16.56 14.09
C TRP A 127 -3.25 15.39 13.16
N ALA A 128 -2.30 14.53 13.59
CA ALA A 128 -1.79 13.45 12.76
C ALA A 128 -2.86 12.37 12.45
N SER A 129 -3.87 12.20 13.31
CA SER A 129 -5.01 11.31 13.04
C SER A 129 -5.78 11.75 11.80
N ALA A 130 -6.07 13.05 11.66
CA ALA A 130 -6.70 13.60 10.47
C ALA A 130 -5.82 13.43 9.23
N ALA A 131 -4.50 13.66 9.34
CA ALA A 131 -3.56 13.44 8.26
C ALA A 131 -3.54 11.97 7.80
N GLY A 132 -3.63 11.01 8.73
CA GLY A 132 -3.75 9.57 8.44
C GLY A 132 -5.00 9.24 7.65
N TRP A 133 -6.15 9.78 8.04
CA TRP A 133 -7.41 9.60 7.31
C TRP A 133 -7.38 10.25 5.92
N ILE A 134 -6.87 11.48 5.79
CA ILE A 134 -6.74 12.16 4.50
C ILE A 134 -5.82 11.34 3.56
N ALA A 135 -4.68 10.88 4.06
CA ALA A 135 -3.78 10.04 3.27
C ALA A 135 -4.45 8.72 2.84
N ALA A 136 -5.23 8.09 3.72
CA ALA A 136 -5.96 6.86 3.43
C ALA A 136 -7.05 7.07 2.36
N VAL A 137 -7.87 8.12 2.50
CA VAL A 137 -8.91 8.45 1.51
C VAL A 137 -8.30 8.72 0.14
N LEU A 138 -7.24 9.54 0.07
CA LEU A 138 -6.54 9.84 -1.17
C LEU A 138 -5.85 8.59 -1.77
N ALA A 139 -5.35 7.68 -0.93
CA ALA A 139 -4.82 6.40 -1.38
C ALA A 139 -5.89 5.52 -2.04
N VAL A 140 -7.08 5.44 -1.44
CA VAL A 140 -8.22 4.73 -2.01
C VAL A 140 -8.67 5.40 -3.31
N LEU A 141 -8.74 6.74 -3.33
CA LEU A 141 -9.14 7.50 -4.52
C LEU A 141 -8.20 7.26 -5.71
N THR A 142 -6.88 7.17 -5.48
CA THR A 142 -5.93 6.83 -6.58
C THR A 142 -6.21 5.48 -7.21
N ALA A 143 -6.68 4.52 -6.42
CA ALA A 143 -7.03 3.19 -6.90
C ALA A 143 -8.41 3.19 -7.56
N TYR A 144 -9.37 3.90 -6.98
CA TYR A 144 -10.71 4.05 -7.54
C TYR A 144 -10.67 4.62 -8.96
N VAL A 145 -9.93 5.72 -9.18
CA VAL A 145 -9.80 6.32 -10.51
C VAL A 145 -9.17 5.33 -11.51
N ARG A 146 -8.22 4.50 -11.08
CA ARG A 146 -7.64 3.45 -11.95
C ARG A 146 -8.70 2.41 -12.34
N GLU A 147 -9.46 1.91 -11.38
CA GLU A 147 -10.50 0.89 -11.64
C GLU A 147 -11.68 1.48 -12.41
N LEU A 148 -12.05 2.74 -12.16
CA LEU A 148 -13.03 3.46 -12.96
C LEU A 148 -12.59 3.51 -14.43
N GLY A 149 -11.33 3.84 -14.70
CA GLY A 149 -10.79 3.83 -16.06
C GLY A 149 -10.88 2.44 -16.71
N ARG A 150 -10.55 1.38 -15.97
CA ARG A 150 -10.70 -0.01 -16.47
C ARG A 150 -12.17 -0.36 -16.77
N GLY A 151 -13.08 0.05 -15.90
CA GLY A 151 -14.52 -0.14 -16.10
C GLY A 151 -15.06 0.58 -17.34
N LEU A 152 -14.41 1.68 -17.75
CA LEU A 152 -14.68 2.44 -18.97
C LEU A 152 -13.87 1.95 -20.19
N GLY A 153 -13.27 0.78 -20.12
CA GLY A 153 -12.52 0.17 -21.23
C GLY A 153 -11.12 0.75 -21.46
N GLN A 154 -10.62 1.63 -20.56
CA GLN A 154 -9.29 2.21 -20.69
C GLN A 154 -8.22 1.32 -20.04
N PRO A 155 -6.96 1.34 -20.53
CA PRO A 155 -5.86 0.62 -19.89
C PRO A 155 -5.60 1.16 -18.48
N ALA A 156 -5.17 0.28 -17.55
CA ALA A 156 -4.90 0.64 -16.18
C ALA A 156 -3.77 1.68 -16.07
N ASP A 157 -4.02 2.82 -15.41
CA ASP A 157 -3.01 3.85 -15.18
C ASP A 157 -2.32 3.65 -13.82
N PHE A 158 -1.05 3.24 -13.85
CA PHE A 158 -0.22 3.05 -12.67
C PHE A 158 0.70 4.25 -12.37
N VAL A 159 0.68 5.28 -13.20
CA VAL A 159 1.59 6.44 -13.11
C VAL A 159 1.16 7.38 -11.98
N GLY A 160 2.17 7.94 -11.29
CA GLY A 160 1.98 9.01 -10.31
C GLY A 160 2.93 8.87 -9.12
N PRO A 161 3.34 10.00 -8.49
CA PRO A 161 4.30 10.00 -7.39
C PRO A 161 3.76 9.38 -6.10
N GLY A 162 2.45 9.38 -5.89
CA GLY A 162 1.77 8.75 -4.75
C GLY A 162 1.20 7.37 -5.06
N ALA A 163 1.73 6.65 -6.05
CA ALA A 163 1.33 5.27 -6.31
C ALA A 163 1.68 4.35 -5.12
N LYS A 164 0.94 3.24 -4.94
CA LYS A 164 1.06 2.30 -3.80
C LYS A 164 2.49 1.99 -3.34
N PRO A 165 3.46 1.63 -4.22
CA PRO A 165 4.83 1.36 -3.74
C PRO A 165 5.51 2.58 -3.14
N HIS A 166 5.30 3.76 -3.70
CA HIS A 166 5.90 4.99 -3.19
C HIS A 166 5.35 5.32 -1.79
N ARG A 167 4.03 5.24 -1.60
CA ARG A 167 3.40 5.45 -0.28
C ARG A 167 3.93 4.48 0.76
N MET A 168 4.03 3.19 0.42
CA MET A 168 4.53 2.17 1.34
C MET A 168 6.02 2.31 1.60
N ALA A 169 6.82 2.70 0.61
CA ALA A 169 8.24 2.99 0.79
C ALA A 169 8.45 4.19 1.73
N VAL A 170 7.70 5.28 1.53
CA VAL A 170 7.74 6.45 2.42
C VAL A 170 7.31 6.05 3.84
N LEU A 171 6.20 5.33 4.01
CA LEU A 171 5.73 4.93 5.34
C LEU A 171 6.72 4.00 6.05
N THR A 172 7.33 3.05 5.33
CA THR A 172 8.39 2.19 5.87
C THR A 172 9.59 3.01 6.31
N LEU A 173 10.06 3.91 5.43
CA LEU A 173 11.21 4.78 5.74
C LEU A 173 10.94 5.62 6.98
N LEU A 174 9.75 6.19 7.10
CA LEU A 174 9.36 6.99 8.25
C LEU A 174 9.31 6.18 9.54
N ALA A 175 8.79 4.96 9.50
CA ALA A 175 8.80 4.07 10.66
C ALA A 175 10.24 3.75 11.11
N VAL A 176 11.16 3.46 10.17
CA VAL A 176 12.58 3.20 10.46
C VAL A 176 13.28 4.46 10.95
N VAL A 177 13.08 5.61 10.29
CA VAL A 177 13.67 6.89 10.70
C VAL A 177 13.16 7.30 12.08
N SER A 178 11.86 7.14 12.37
CA SER A 178 11.31 7.39 13.70
C SER A 178 11.95 6.48 14.76
N ALA A 179 12.15 5.20 14.46
CA ALA A 179 12.79 4.27 15.39
C ALA A 179 14.22 4.70 15.75
N ILE A 180 14.96 5.32 14.82
CA ILE A 180 16.36 5.75 15.00
C ILE A 180 16.44 7.16 15.58
N ALA A 181 15.64 8.10 15.09
CA ALA A 181 15.76 9.52 15.35
C ALA A 181 14.99 10.00 16.59
N GLU A 182 13.81 9.42 16.88
CA GLU A 182 12.99 9.84 18.02
C GLU A 182 13.70 9.69 19.38
N PRO A 183 14.51 8.66 19.63
CA PRO A 183 15.25 8.57 20.89
C PRO A 183 16.32 9.64 21.07
N ARG A 184 16.67 10.41 20.03
CA ARG A 184 17.85 11.31 20.02
C ARG A 184 17.54 12.74 19.61
N TRP A 185 16.79 12.95 18.52
CA TRP A 185 16.71 14.27 17.87
C TRP A 185 15.29 14.68 17.49
N LEU A 186 14.36 13.75 17.43
CA LEU A 186 13.02 13.99 16.91
C LEU A 186 11.98 13.73 18.00
N ALA A 187 11.07 14.66 18.22
CA ALA A 187 9.97 14.43 19.12
C ALA A 187 9.07 13.29 18.60
N PRO A 188 8.58 12.41 19.51
CA PRO A 188 7.77 11.25 19.14
C PRO A 188 6.60 11.59 18.24
N GLY A 189 6.39 10.78 17.20
CA GLY A 189 5.30 10.91 16.24
C GLY A 189 5.45 12.01 15.19
N ARG A 190 6.36 12.97 15.34
CA ARG A 190 6.50 14.08 14.37
C ARG A 190 6.91 13.61 12.99
N GLY A 191 7.83 12.64 12.89
CA GLY A 191 8.27 12.08 11.62
C GLY A 191 7.10 11.43 10.85
N LEU A 192 6.34 10.60 11.54
CA LEU A 192 5.15 9.96 10.97
C LEU A 192 4.09 10.99 10.54
N ALA A 193 3.83 12.00 11.37
CA ALA A 193 2.82 13.03 11.10
C ALA A 193 3.14 13.82 9.82
N TRP A 194 4.36 14.35 9.68
CA TRP A 194 4.77 15.08 8.47
C TRP A 194 4.87 14.16 7.25
N GLY A 195 5.26 12.92 7.45
CA GLY A 195 5.28 11.94 6.38
C GLY A 195 3.89 11.58 5.88
N LEU A 196 2.87 11.56 6.73
CA LEU A 196 1.48 11.37 6.31
C LEU A 196 0.98 12.55 5.46
N ILE A 197 1.36 13.79 5.79
CA ILE A 197 1.10 14.95 4.93
C ILE A 197 1.76 14.78 3.56
N LEU A 198 3.04 14.38 3.54
CA LEU A 198 3.74 14.12 2.27
C LEU A 198 3.00 13.03 1.45
N ILE A 199 2.63 11.91 2.08
CA ILE A 199 1.88 10.83 1.42
C ILE A 199 0.53 11.35 0.89
N ALA A 200 -0.19 12.15 1.67
CA ALA A 200 -1.47 12.75 1.26
C ALA A 200 -1.31 13.64 0.03
N VAL A 201 -0.32 14.55 0.04
CA VAL A 201 -0.02 15.42 -1.10
C VAL A 201 0.32 14.62 -2.35
N LEU A 202 1.23 13.64 -2.24
CA LEU A 202 1.64 12.82 -3.38
C LEU A 202 0.47 11.95 -3.91
N ALA A 203 -0.38 11.42 -3.03
CA ALA A 203 -1.56 10.66 -3.42
C ALA A 203 -2.61 11.57 -4.09
N GLY A 204 -2.84 12.77 -3.55
CA GLY A 204 -3.73 13.77 -4.14
C GLY A 204 -3.30 14.18 -5.54
N LEU A 205 -2.02 14.52 -5.72
CA LEU A 205 -1.45 14.83 -7.04
C LEU A 205 -1.61 13.64 -8.01
N THR A 206 -1.44 12.41 -7.52
CA THR A 206 -1.63 11.21 -8.33
C THR A 206 -3.09 11.03 -8.74
N ALA A 207 -4.04 11.23 -7.81
CA ALA A 207 -5.46 11.12 -8.11
C ALA A 207 -5.89 12.14 -9.15
N VAL A 208 -5.53 13.42 -8.95
CA VAL A 208 -5.81 14.50 -9.92
C VAL A 208 -5.21 14.19 -11.30
N ARG A 209 -3.93 13.83 -11.35
CA ARG A 209 -3.25 13.48 -12.61
C ARG A 209 -3.94 12.34 -13.35
N ARG A 210 -4.33 11.27 -12.63
CA ARG A 210 -5.05 10.14 -13.24
C ARG A 210 -6.42 10.53 -13.75
N THR A 211 -7.15 11.34 -12.98
CA THR A 211 -8.48 11.84 -13.40
C THR A 211 -8.39 12.68 -14.68
N LEU A 212 -7.45 13.62 -14.73
CA LEU A 212 -7.25 14.46 -15.92
C LEU A 212 -6.85 13.62 -17.15
N ARG A 213 -5.97 12.62 -16.97
CA ARG A 213 -5.57 11.72 -18.06
C ARG A 213 -6.74 10.84 -18.51
N LEU A 214 -7.56 10.35 -17.59
CA LEU A 214 -8.72 9.55 -17.92
C LEU A 214 -9.73 10.39 -18.71
N ALA A 215 -10.02 11.60 -18.25
CA ALA A 215 -10.91 12.53 -18.96
C ALA A 215 -10.41 12.83 -20.38
N ALA A 216 -9.13 13.13 -20.54
CA ALA A 216 -8.52 13.39 -21.84
C ALA A 216 -8.59 12.18 -22.81
N ARG A 217 -8.49 10.94 -22.29
CA ARG A 217 -8.62 9.74 -23.13
C ARG A 217 -10.04 9.46 -23.57
N LEU A 218 -11.04 9.91 -22.83
CA LEU A 218 -12.45 9.73 -23.13
C LEU A 218 -13.02 10.83 -24.02
N THR A 219 -12.32 11.97 -24.14
CA THR A 219 -12.74 13.07 -25.02
C THR A 219 -12.29 12.74 -26.46
N PRO A 220 -13.22 12.64 -27.43
CA PRO A 220 -12.82 12.42 -28.82
C PRO A 220 -11.96 13.58 -29.32
N PRO A 221 -11.02 13.36 -30.27
CA PRO A 221 -10.32 14.46 -30.93
C PRO A 221 -11.35 15.43 -31.53
N SER A 222 -11.16 16.70 -31.29
CA SER A 222 -11.97 17.73 -31.97
C SER A 222 -11.87 17.49 -33.49
N ALA A 223 -12.99 17.26 -34.16
CA ALA A 223 -13.03 17.21 -35.62
C ALA A 223 -12.63 18.60 -36.13
N GLU A 224 -11.37 18.76 -36.60
CA GLU A 224 -10.93 19.89 -37.41
C GLU A 224 -11.37 19.69 -38.84
#